data_7e1dc3729bb0e14884f2427d870de146
#
_entry.id   7e1dc3729bb0e14884f2427d870de146
#
_cell.length_a   1.000
_cell.length_b   1.000
_cell.length_c   1.000
_cell.angle_alpha   90.00
_cell.angle_beta   90.00
_cell.angle_gamma   90.00
#
_symmetry.space_group_name_H-M   'P 1'
#
loop_
_entity.id
_entity.type
_entity.pdbx_description
1 polymer ?
#
loop_
_entity_poly.entity_id
_entity_poly.type
_entity_poly.pdbx_seq_one_letter_code
_entity_poly.pdbx_strand_id
1 'polypeptide(L)'
;MADEKFSNFLTEIIDADLAEGKVKEIHTRFPPEPNGYLHIGSAKAIYINYMTAKTYGGKFNLRFDDTNPAREGDEYVQSILKDLEWLGATPNGGIFYGSDYFEKCYEYAEKLIQEGKAYVDDLTREEMQEYRGNDAGKPSRPSPYRDRTPEENLDLFRRMRAGEFADGEKTLRAKIDLASPNMNLRDPAIYRIKHVSHHRQGDKWCIYPLYDFAHPIQDAIEGITHSMCSLEFENHRPLYEWVVTNIFGAGFPKQREFARLNVTNTVMSKRYLRELVEKNIVDGWDDPRMPTLCGLRRRGYTPTSIFEFVRTAGVAKADSLVDMRQLEAVLRAELELNAARRVAVLEPVKLVIDNYPADQVEYFYLPNNPNRDANDTTTRPVAFTKEVWIDKSDFFEVPLPKFKRLTLGSEVRLMGAYLVRCTGVDKDEAGNVVTIHAEADLETRNGNPADGRKVRGTIHWVSCEHCVDAEIHLYDKLFTEANMNGIPDGADFKDYLNPDSVQVIDHAKLEESLADAKPGERFQFVRTGYFTPDSKNPHVYNRIVTLKDSFKF
;
A
#
# COMPACT_ATOMS: atom_id res chain seq x y z
N MET A 1 20.04 -4.78 -12.20
CA MET A 1 19.50 -6.08 -11.75
C MET A 1 19.23 -6.89 -13.00
N ALA A 2 19.82 -8.07 -13.12
CA ALA A 2 19.55 -8.96 -14.25
C ALA A 2 18.05 -9.23 -14.32
N ASP A 3 17.48 -9.29 -15.53
CA ASP A 3 16.09 -9.66 -15.78
C ASP A 3 15.80 -11.07 -15.26
N GLU A 4 15.57 -11.18 -13.95
CA GLU A 4 15.06 -12.43 -13.38
C GLU A 4 13.65 -12.60 -13.94
N LYS A 5 13.46 -13.61 -14.79
CA LYS A 5 12.19 -13.86 -15.48
C LYS A 5 11.08 -13.99 -14.43
N PHE A 6 10.05 -13.15 -14.53
CA PHE A 6 8.85 -13.29 -13.72
C PHE A 6 8.24 -14.68 -13.96
N SER A 7 8.43 -15.59 -12.99
CA SER A 7 8.04 -16.99 -13.09
C SER A 7 7.32 -17.43 -11.82
N ASN A 8 6.18 -18.09 -11.99
CA ASN A 8 5.36 -18.65 -10.92
C ASN A 8 4.35 -19.63 -11.54
N PHE A 9 3.53 -20.30 -10.73
CA PHE A 9 2.56 -21.27 -11.23
C PHE A 9 1.54 -20.71 -12.24
N LEU A 10 1.24 -19.39 -12.20
CA LEU A 10 0.37 -18.76 -13.20
C LEU A 10 1.06 -18.67 -14.55
N THR A 11 2.35 -18.32 -14.57
CA THR A 11 3.12 -18.28 -15.82
C THR A 11 3.31 -19.66 -16.42
N GLU A 12 3.42 -20.72 -15.61
CA GLU A 12 3.44 -22.10 -16.11
C GLU A 12 2.14 -22.47 -16.83
N ILE A 13 0.98 -22.07 -16.29
CA ILE A 13 -0.32 -22.26 -16.95
C ILE A 13 -0.39 -21.48 -18.26
N ILE A 14 0.07 -20.23 -18.26
CA ILE A 14 0.07 -19.36 -19.43
C ILE A 14 1.00 -19.93 -20.53
N ASP A 15 2.19 -20.39 -20.15
CA ASP A 15 3.15 -21.00 -21.08
C ASP A 15 2.54 -22.25 -21.76
N ALA A 16 1.81 -23.08 -20.99
CA ALA A 16 1.09 -24.23 -21.53
C ALA A 16 -0.03 -23.82 -22.49
N ASP A 17 -0.87 -22.84 -22.13
CA ASP A 17 -1.98 -22.37 -22.96
C ASP A 17 -1.49 -21.70 -24.26
N LEU A 18 -0.33 -21.02 -24.24
CA LEU A 18 0.34 -20.49 -25.44
C LEU A 18 0.91 -21.61 -26.32
N ALA A 19 1.60 -22.59 -25.71
CA ALA A 19 2.21 -23.72 -26.44
C ALA A 19 1.16 -24.60 -27.12
N GLU A 20 -0.01 -24.77 -26.50
CA GLU A 20 -1.15 -25.51 -27.06
C GLU A 20 -1.95 -24.69 -28.08
N GLY A 21 -1.59 -23.41 -28.29
CA GLY A 21 -2.29 -22.51 -29.21
C GLY A 21 -3.71 -22.11 -28.78
N LYS A 22 -4.05 -22.27 -27.52
CA LYS A 22 -5.35 -21.89 -26.96
C LYS A 22 -5.56 -20.37 -26.97
N VAL A 23 -4.47 -19.63 -26.77
CA VAL A 23 -4.41 -18.16 -26.85
C VAL A 23 -3.21 -17.73 -27.68
N LYS A 24 -3.31 -16.56 -28.34
CA LYS A 24 -2.25 -15.99 -29.17
C LYS A 24 -1.57 -14.80 -28.52
N GLU A 25 -2.26 -14.10 -27.67
CA GLU A 25 -1.81 -12.91 -26.95
C GLU A 25 -2.29 -13.02 -25.49
N ILE A 26 -1.54 -12.50 -24.56
CA ILE A 26 -1.93 -12.47 -23.16
C ILE A 26 -2.59 -11.12 -22.87
N HIS A 27 -3.80 -11.17 -22.32
CA HIS A 27 -4.55 -10.00 -21.92
C HIS A 27 -5.07 -10.18 -20.50
N THR A 28 -4.64 -9.31 -19.61
CA THR A 28 -4.98 -9.32 -18.20
C THR A 28 -5.68 -8.03 -17.79
N ARG A 29 -6.25 -7.98 -16.60
CA ARG A 29 -6.89 -6.78 -16.07
C ARG A 29 -6.81 -6.69 -14.56
N PHE A 30 -6.81 -5.48 -14.03
CA PHE A 30 -7.07 -5.17 -12.62
C PHE A 30 -8.46 -4.54 -12.52
N PRO A 31 -9.44 -5.18 -11.80
CA PRO A 31 -10.82 -4.72 -11.74
C PRO A 31 -11.19 -4.18 -10.34
N PRO A 32 -10.68 -3.03 -9.91
CA PRO A 32 -11.01 -2.49 -8.60
C PRO A 32 -12.46 -1.97 -8.55
N GLU A 33 -13.16 -2.23 -7.44
CA GLU A 33 -14.38 -1.48 -7.11
C GLU A 33 -14.01 -0.05 -6.68
N PRO A 34 -14.59 1.01 -7.27
CA PRO A 34 -14.31 2.40 -6.90
C PRO A 34 -15.07 2.82 -5.62
N ASN A 35 -14.86 2.09 -4.51
CA ASN A 35 -15.54 2.24 -3.23
C ASN A 35 -14.59 2.38 -2.03
N GLY A 36 -13.31 2.67 -2.29
CA GLY A 36 -12.27 2.88 -1.29
C GLY A 36 -10.89 3.02 -1.91
N TYR A 37 -9.94 3.42 -1.08
CA TYR A 37 -8.54 3.57 -1.47
C TYR A 37 -7.86 2.20 -1.60
N LEU A 38 -6.90 2.10 -2.51
CA LEU A 38 -6.07 0.90 -2.67
C LEU A 38 -5.10 0.75 -1.49
N HIS A 39 -4.78 -0.48 -1.16
CA HIS A 39 -3.86 -0.84 -0.07
C HIS A 39 -2.77 -1.80 -0.56
N ILE A 40 -1.81 -2.13 0.29
CA ILE A 40 -0.68 -3.01 -0.05
C ILE A 40 -1.14 -4.38 -0.62
N GLY A 41 -2.29 -4.90 -0.18
CA GLY A 41 -2.89 -6.11 -0.76
C GLY A 41 -3.31 -5.93 -2.22
N SER A 42 -3.80 -4.74 -2.59
CA SER A 42 -4.13 -4.38 -3.97
C SER A 42 -2.89 -4.33 -4.86
N ALA A 43 -1.75 -3.91 -4.30
CA ALA A 43 -0.47 -3.87 -5.03
C ALA A 43 -0.06 -5.26 -5.53
N LYS A 44 -0.37 -6.34 -4.79
CA LYS A 44 -0.12 -7.72 -5.25
C LYS A 44 -0.94 -8.06 -6.50
N ALA A 45 -2.23 -7.74 -6.49
CA ALA A 45 -3.09 -8.00 -7.65
C ALA A 45 -2.66 -7.17 -8.87
N ILE A 46 -2.30 -5.89 -8.66
CA ILE A 46 -1.75 -5.02 -9.72
C ILE A 46 -0.45 -5.62 -10.27
N TYR A 47 0.49 -5.97 -9.39
CA TYR A 47 1.79 -6.54 -9.76
C TYR A 47 1.63 -7.80 -10.62
N ILE A 48 0.81 -8.76 -10.17
CA ILE A 48 0.59 -10.03 -10.88
C ILE A 48 0.04 -9.78 -12.27
N ASN A 49 -1.03 -8.99 -12.39
CA ASN A 49 -1.68 -8.72 -13.68
C ASN A 49 -0.79 -7.91 -14.62
N TYR A 50 -0.16 -6.84 -14.11
CA TYR A 50 0.72 -5.96 -14.87
C TYR A 50 1.99 -6.69 -15.32
N MET A 51 2.67 -7.39 -14.40
CA MET A 51 3.93 -8.10 -14.73
C MET A 51 3.68 -9.29 -15.67
N THR A 52 2.54 -9.97 -15.53
CA THR A 52 2.15 -11.01 -16.49
C THR A 52 2.01 -10.41 -17.90
N ALA A 53 1.20 -9.37 -18.07
CA ALA A 53 1.05 -8.72 -19.37
C ALA A 53 2.41 -8.25 -19.92
N LYS A 54 3.22 -7.58 -19.11
CA LYS A 54 4.54 -7.07 -19.48
C LYS A 54 5.50 -8.18 -19.92
N THR A 55 5.55 -9.30 -19.18
CA THR A 55 6.46 -10.43 -19.45
C THR A 55 6.16 -11.09 -20.80
N TYR A 56 4.89 -11.16 -21.16
CA TYR A 56 4.45 -11.77 -22.43
C TYR A 56 4.23 -10.75 -23.56
N GLY A 57 4.58 -9.47 -23.35
CA GLY A 57 4.35 -8.42 -24.36
C GLY A 57 2.87 -8.19 -24.69
N GLY A 58 2.00 -8.55 -23.76
CA GLY A 58 0.55 -8.49 -23.89
C GLY A 58 -0.07 -7.19 -23.41
N LYS A 59 -1.38 -7.23 -23.12
CA LYS A 59 -2.17 -6.09 -22.69
C LYS A 59 -2.58 -6.20 -21.23
N PHE A 60 -2.62 -5.05 -20.55
CA PHE A 60 -3.11 -4.87 -19.20
C PHE A 60 -4.20 -3.80 -19.18
N ASN A 61 -5.43 -4.17 -18.77
CA ASN A 61 -6.57 -3.27 -18.63
C ASN A 61 -6.74 -2.83 -17.19
N LEU A 62 -7.21 -1.61 -16.99
CA LEU A 62 -7.89 -1.19 -15.77
C LEU A 62 -9.39 -1.18 -16.05
N ARG A 63 -10.17 -1.94 -15.28
CA ARG A 63 -11.63 -1.88 -15.36
C ARG A 63 -12.21 -1.58 -13.99
N PHE A 64 -12.82 -0.41 -13.83
CA PHE A 64 -13.56 -0.10 -12.63
C PHE A 64 -14.83 -0.98 -12.56
N ASP A 65 -14.91 -1.82 -11.53
CA ASP A 65 -16.12 -2.60 -11.25
C ASP A 65 -17.11 -1.70 -10.50
N ASP A 66 -17.81 -0.88 -11.28
CA ASP A 66 -18.82 0.04 -10.83
C ASP A 66 -20.26 -0.52 -11.03
N THR A 67 -20.44 -1.80 -10.74
CA THR A 67 -21.74 -2.49 -10.86
C THR A 67 -22.67 -2.29 -9.67
N ASN A 68 -22.17 -1.71 -8.56
CA ASN A 68 -22.95 -1.46 -7.35
C ASN A 68 -23.17 0.04 -7.09
N PRO A 69 -24.30 0.62 -7.49
CA PRO A 69 -24.53 2.07 -7.49
C PRO A 69 -24.50 2.73 -6.10
N ALA A 70 -24.61 1.96 -5.02
CA ALA A 70 -24.79 2.49 -3.67
C ALA A 70 -23.48 2.89 -2.95
N ARG A 71 -22.29 2.63 -3.52
CA ARG A 71 -21.01 2.75 -2.78
C ARG A 71 -19.88 3.39 -3.57
N GLU A 72 -20.10 3.79 -4.79
CA GLU A 72 -19.07 4.21 -5.73
C GLU A 72 -18.95 5.73 -5.78
N GLY A 73 -17.73 6.24 -6.06
CA GLY A 73 -17.47 7.67 -6.10
C GLY A 73 -16.25 8.04 -6.93
N ASP A 74 -16.33 9.20 -7.58
CA ASP A 74 -15.27 9.75 -8.43
C ASP A 74 -13.94 9.96 -7.68
N GLU A 75 -13.98 10.27 -6.39
CA GLU A 75 -12.80 10.40 -5.53
C GLU A 75 -11.96 9.13 -5.55
N TYR A 76 -12.61 7.97 -5.43
CA TYR A 76 -11.92 6.67 -5.44
C TYR A 76 -11.35 6.34 -6.82
N VAL A 77 -12.08 6.69 -7.89
CA VAL A 77 -11.57 6.54 -9.28
C VAL A 77 -10.27 7.31 -9.44
N GLN A 78 -10.24 8.58 -9.05
CA GLN A 78 -9.04 9.43 -9.15
C GLN A 78 -7.89 8.93 -8.29
N SER A 79 -8.18 8.46 -7.08
CA SER A 79 -7.16 7.86 -6.20
C SER A 79 -6.54 6.61 -6.81
N ILE A 80 -7.35 5.71 -7.37
CA ILE A 80 -6.89 4.47 -8.01
C ILE A 80 -6.00 4.80 -9.23
N LEU A 81 -6.40 5.74 -10.08
CA LEU A 81 -5.59 6.18 -11.22
C LEU A 81 -4.23 6.72 -10.78
N LYS A 82 -4.21 7.59 -9.77
CA LYS A 82 -2.98 8.14 -9.20
C LYS A 82 -2.07 7.08 -8.59
N ASP A 83 -2.65 6.05 -7.98
CA ASP A 83 -1.89 4.95 -7.39
C ASP A 83 -1.26 4.05 -8.47
N LEU A 84 -1.97 3.75 -9.57
CA LEU A 84 -1.42 3.01 -10.71
C LEU A 84 -0.30 3.80 -11.41
N GLU A 85 -0.51 5.11 -11.61
CA GLU A 85 0.52 6.01 -12.16
C GLU A 85 1.77 6.01 -11.28
N TRP A 86 1.60 6.16 -9.97
CA TRP A 86 2.70 6.13 -9.01
C TRP A 86 3.45 4.80 -9.03
N LEU A 87 2.74 3.66 -9.11
CA LEU A 87 3.36 2.33 -9.24
C LEU A 87 4.03 2.10 -10.59
N GLY A 88 3.78 2.94 -11.60
CA GLY A 88 4.24 2.73 -12.96
C GLY A 88 3.52 1.59 -13.69
N ALA A 89 2.35 1.18 -13.18
CA ALA A 89 1.53 0.12 -13.76
C ALA A 89 0.48 0.69 -14.73
N THR A 90 0.95 1.30 -15.82
CA THR A 90 0.10 1.96 -16.81
C THR A 90 -0.74 0.95 -17.60
N PRO A 91 -2.09 1.11 -17.67
CA PRO A 91 -2.96 0.25 -18.44
C PRO A 91 -2.79 0.47 -19.96
N ASN A 92 -1.96 -0.33 -20.60
CA ASN A 92 -1.71 -0.24 -22.05
C ASN A 92 -2.82 -0.86 -22.92
N GLY A 93 -3.76 -1.59 -22.31
CA GLY A 93 -4.93 -2.15 -22.98
C GLY A 93 -6.16 -1.24 -22.93
N GLY A 94 -6.20 -0.29 -22.00
CA GLY A 94 -7.27 0.69 -21.84
C GLY A 94 -7.83 0.78 -20.42
N ILE A 95 -8.71 1.78 -20.24
CA ILE A 95 -9.44 2.02 -19.00
C ILE A 95 -10.93 1.85 -19.31
N PHE A 96 -11.60 0.99 -18.56
CA PHE A 96 -12.98 0.57 -18.78
C PHE A 96 -13.80 0.72 -17.49
N TYR A 97 -15.13 0.74 -17.65
CA TYR A 97 -16.07 0.77 -16.55
C TYR A 97 -17.12 -0.34 -16.73
N GLY A 98 -17.41 -1.07 -15.66
CA GLY A 98 -18.42 -2.13 -15.68
C GLY A 98 -19.79 -1.63 -16.10
N SER A 99 -20.15 -0.40 -15.71
CA SER A 99 -21.41 0.25 -16.08
C SER A 99 -21.58 0.52 -17.58
N ASP A 100 -20.50 0.57 -18.36
CA ASP A 100 -20.59 0.74 -19.83
C ASP A 100 -21.13 -0.53 -20.52
N TYR A 101 -21.11 -1.67 -19.82
CA TYR A 101 -21.60 -2.96 -20.33
C TYR A 101 -23.00 -3.33 -19.88
N PHE A 102 -23.72 -2.47 -19.13
CA PHE A 102 -25.03 -2.81 -18.59
C PHE A 102 -26.05 -3.23 -19.67
N GLU A 103 -26.05 -2.56 -20.82
CA GLU A 103 -26.93 -2.94 -21.94
C GLU A 103 -26.58 -4.34 -22.47
N LYS A 104 -25.27 -4.65 -22.62
CA LYS A 104 -24.82 -5.98 -23.07
C LYS A 104 -25.15 -7.06 -22.04
N CYS A 105 -24.94 -6.80 -20.77
CA CYS A 105 -25.36 -7.73 -19.71
C CYS A 105 -26.87 -7.99 -19.77
N TYR A 106 -27.67 -6.95 -20.02
CA TYR A 106 -29.12 -7.08 -20.15
C TYR A 106 -29.51 -7.94 -21.36
N GLU A 107 -28.95 -7.67 -22.54
CA GLU A 107 -29.16 -8.48 -23.76
C GLU A 107 -28.81 -9.96 -23.53
N TYR A 108 -27.69 -10.25 -22.86
CA TYR A 108 -27.29 -11.63 -22.54
C TYR A 108 -28.17 -12.28 -21.47
N ALA A 109 -28.72 -11.51 -20.54
CA ALA A 109 -29.70 -12.02 -19.60
C ALA A 109 -31.00 -12.42 -20.31
N GLU A 110 -31.52 -11.59 -21.24
CA GLU A 110 -32.67 -11.94 -22.10
C GLU A 110 -32.41 -13.23 -22.91
N LYS A 111 -31.19 -13.38 -23.47
CA LYS A 111 -30.80 -14.61 -24.18
C LYS A 111 -30.88 -15.83 -23.28
N LEU A 112 -30.35 -15.78 -22.05
CA LEU A 112 -30.42 -16.89 -21.11
C LEU A 112 -31.86 -17.22 -20.72
N ILE A 113 -32.76 -16.24 -20.59
CA ILE A 113 -34.17 -16.44 -20.34
C ILE A 113 -34.82 -17.18 -21.54
N GLN A 114 -34.58 -16.71 -22.76
CA GLN A 114 -35.11 -17.31 -23.98
C GLN A 114 -34.67 -18.78 -24.17
N GLU A 115 -33.46 -19.09 -23.74
CA GLU A 115 -32.90 -20.45 -23.76
C GLU A 115 -33.35 -21.31 -22.55
N GLY A 116 -34.23 -20.79 -21.67
CA GLY A 116 -34.69 -21.49 -20.47
C GLY A 116 -33.60 -21.69 -19.39
N LYS A 117 -32.50 -20.90 -19.46
CA LYS A 117 -31.37 -20.98 -18.53
C LYS A 117 -31.40 -19.92 -17.43
N ALA A 118 -32.43 -19.07 -17.40
CA ALA A 118 -32.67 -18.12 -16.32
C ALA A 118 -34.17 -17.93 -16.10
N TYR A 119 -34.54 -17.57 -14.89
CA TYR A 119 -35.93 -17.32 -14.50
C TYR A 119 -36.04 -16.18 -13.48
N VAL A 120 -37.17 -15.50 -13.50
CA VAL A 120 -37.51 -14.46 -12.51
C VAL A 120 -38.13 -15.13 -11.28
N ASP A 121 -37.55 -14.87 -10.12
CA ASP A 121 -37.97 -15.43 -8.84
C ASP A 121 -38.58 -14.31 -7.98
N ASP A 122 -39.72 -14.61 -7.35
CA ASP A 122 -40.44 -13.68 -6.47
C ASP A 122 -40.17 -13.97 -4.98
N LEU A 123 -39.27 -14.91 -4.66
CA LEU A 123 -38.86 -15.17 -3.29
C LEU A 123 -38.08 -14.00 -2.72
N THR A 124 -38.34 -13.69 -1.46
CA THR A 124 -37.54 -12.74 -0.67
C THR A 124 -36.11 -13.28 -0.49
N ARG A 125 -35.21 -12.43 -0.06
CA ARG A 125 -33.82 -12.82 0.21
C ARG A 125 -33.73 -13.94 1.26
N GLU A 126 -34.52 -13.88 2.30
CA GLU A 126 -34.61 -14.87 3.39
C GLU A 126 -35.14 -16.21 2.87
N GLU A 127 -36.22 -16.19 2.09
CA GLU A 127 -36.77 -17.39 1.46
C GLU A 127 -35.76 -17.99 0.46
N MET A 128 -35.12 -17.20 -0.38
CA MET A 128 -34.07 -17.70 -1.28
C MET A 128 -32.94 -18.41 -0.54
N GLN A 129 -32.48 -17.87 0.61
CA GLN A 129 -31.48 -18.53 1.45
C GLN A 129 -32.01 -19.86 2.00
N GLU A 130 -33.28 -19.91 2.42
CA GLU A 130 -33.90 -21.11 2.91
C GLU A 130 -34.00 -22.19 1.81
N TYR A 131 -34.46 -21.80 0.62
CA TYR A 131 -34.63 -22.73 -0.52
C TYR A 131 -33.30 -23.23 -1.08
N ARG A 132 -32.24 -22.42 -1.02
CA ARG A 132 -30.88 -22.77 -1.46
C ARG A 132 -30.24 -23.86 -0.58
N GLY A 133 -30.70 -24.01 0.67
CA GLY A 133 -30.11 -24.95 1.63
C GLY A 133 -28.78 -24.39 2.20
N ASN A 134 -28.02 -25.28 2.84
CA ASN A 134 -26.71 -24.92 3.42
C ASN A 134 -25.71 -26.08 3.36
N ASP A 135 -24.44 -25.79 3.68
CA ASP A 135 -23.37 -26.79 3.70
C ASP A 135 -23.46 -27.74 4.92
N ALA A 136 -24.30 -27.42 5.94
CA ALA A 136 -24.56 -28.25 7.11
C ALA A 136 -25.58 -29.36 6.86
N GLY A 137 -25.91 -29.63 5.59
CA GLY A 137 -26.75 -30.78 5.20
C GLY A 137 -28.23 -30.46 4.94
N LYS A 138 -28.66 -29.18 5.03
CA LYS A 138 -30.02 -28.82 4.59
C LYS A 138 -30.07 -28.86 3.05
N PRO A 139 -30.88 -29.74 2.42
CA PRO A 139 -30.93 -29.81 0.97
C PRO A 139 -31.55 -28.55 0.36
N SER A 140 -31.13 -28.21 -0.85
CA SER A 140 -31.83 -27.22 -1.64
C SER A 140 -33.15 -27.77 -2.17
N ARG A 141 -34.10 -26.88 -2.43
CA ARG A 141 -35.38 -27.17 -3.05
C ARG A 141 -35.68 -26.17 -4.16
N PRO A 142 -36.40 -26.55 -5.22
CA PRO A 142 -36.74 -25.64 -6.31
C PRO A 142 -37.65 -24.51 -5.82
N SER A 143 -37.42 -23.30 -6.30
CA SER A 143 -38.39 -22.22 -6.14
C SER A 143 -39.71 -22.56 -6.85
N PRO A 144 -40.86 -22.14 -6.31
CA PRO A 144 -42.17 -22.28 -6.99
C PRO A 144 -42.18 -21.59 -8.38
N TYR A 145 -41.30 -20.66 -8.61
CA TYR A 145 -41.22 -19.83 -9.83
C TYR A 145 -40.19 -20.33 -10.85
N ARG A 146 -39.45 -21.41 -10.51
CA ARG A 146 -38.36 -21.95 -11.32
C ARG A 146 -38.78 -22.44 -12.70
N ASP A 147 -40.03 -22.92 -12.82
CA ASP A 147 -40.55 -23.54 -14.03
C ASP A 147 -41.52 -22.63 -14.81
N ARG A 148 -41.49 -21.31 -14.58
CA ARG A 148 -42.14 -20.33 -15.44
C ARG A 148 -41.62 -20.45 -16.86
N THR A 149 -42.49 -20.19 -17.85
CA THR A 149 -42.10 -20.25 -19.25
C THR A 149 -41.09 -19.14 -19.59
N PRO A 150 -40.28 -19.31 -20.64
CA PRO A 150 -39.38 -18.24 -21.11
C PRO A 150 -40.11 -16.92 -21.41
N GLU A 151 -41.31 -16.99 -21.97
CA GLU A 151 -42.14 -15.83 -22.31
C GLU A 151 -42.58 -15.07 -21.06
N GLU A 152 -43.04 -15.75 -20.03
CA GLU A 152 -43.40 -15.14 -18.75
C GLU A 152 -42.19 -14.49 -18.06
N ASN A 153 -41.05 -15.19 -18.05
CA ASN A 153 -39.82 -14.69 -17.48
C ASN A 153 -39.30 -13.44 -18.23
N LEU A 154 -39.40 -13.44 -19.56
CA LEU A 154 -38.99 -12.31 -20.39
C LEU A 154 -39.87 -11.08 -20.14
N ASP A 155 -41.19 -11.28 -20.07
CA ASP A 155 -42.12 -10.18 -19.70
C ASP A 155 -41.79 -9.61 -18.33
N LEU A 156 -41.65 -10.47 -17.31
CA LEU A 156 -41.31 -10.03 -15.96
C LEU A 156 -39.96 -9.30 -15.90
N PHE A 157 -38.94 -9.78 -16.59
CA PHE A 157 -37.62 -9.15 -16.59
C PHE A 157 -37.62 -7.78 -17.27
N ARG A 158 -38.38 -7.61 -18.35
CA ARG A 158 -38.61 -6.30 -19.01
C ARG A 158 -39.33 -5.33 -18.10
N ARG A 159 -40.32 -5.79 -17.35
CA ARG A 159 -41.06 -5.00 -16.37
C ARG A 159 -40.18 -4.64 -15.15
N MET A 160 -39.26 -5.53 -14.74
CA MET A 160 -38.22 -5.18 -13.75
C MET A 160 -37.39 -3.99 -14.24
N ARG A 161 -36.94 -3.98 -15.52
CA ARG A 161 -36.22 -2.85 -16.11
C ARG A 161 -37.06 -1.57 -16.22
N ALA A 162 -38.34 -1.73 -16.45
CA ALA A 162 -39.29 -0.60 -16.51
C ALA A 162 -39.58 0.03 -15.14
N GLY A 163 -39.10 -0.57 -14.05
CA GLY A 163 -39.26 -0.05 -12.69
C GLY A 163 -40.62 -0.34 -12.05
N GLU A 164 -41.33 -1.37 -12.54
CA GLU A 164 -42.68 -1.71 -12.02
C GLU A 164 -42.65 -2.40 -10.65
N PHE A 165 -41.49 -2.89 -10.21
CA PHE A 165 -41.35 -3.67 -8.97
C PHE A 165 -40.43 -2.96 -7.98
N ALA A 166 -40.72 -3.12 -6.69
CA ALA A 166 -39.91 -2.58 -5.61
C ALA A 166 -38.58 -3.33 -5.43
N ASP A 167 -37.64 -2.70 -4.70
CA ASP A 167 -36.37 -3.31 -4.31
C ASP A 167 -36.61 -4.64 -3.56
N GLY A 168 -35.97 -5.71 -4.04
CA GLY A 168 -36.07 -7.03 -3.44
C GLY A 168 -37.33 -7.81 -3.78
N GLU A 169 -38.30 -7.26 -4.52
CA GLU A 169 -39.55 -7.93 -4.89
C GLU A 169 -39.33 -9.03 -5.91
N LYS A 170 -38.39 -8.84 -6.84
CA LYS A 170 -38.01 -9.81 -7.85
C LYS A 170 -36.51 -9.89 -8.06
N THR A 171 -36.03 -11.08 -8.42
CA THR A 171 -34.63 -11.36 -8.69
C THR A 171 -34.53 -12.26 -9.93
N LEU A 172 -33.64 -11.95 -10.88
CA LEU A 172 -33.34 -12.89 -11.96
C LEU A 172 -32.29 -13.89 -11.45
N ARG A 173 -32.57 -15.18 -11.61
CA ARG A 173 -31.70 -16.29 -11.20
C ARG A 173 -31.28 -17.12 -12.41
N ALA A 174 -30.03 -17.57 -12.43
CA ALA A 174 -29.58 -18.59 -13.37
C ALA A 174 -30.20 -19.96 -12.97
N LYS A 175 -30.62 -20.74 -13.95
CA LYS A 175 -31.18 -22.09 -13.78
C LYS A 175 -30.07 -23.10 -14.04
N ILE A 176 -29.43 -23.60 -12.97
CA ILE A 176 -28.25 -24.45 -13.08
C ILE A 176 -28.49 -25.83 -12.43
N ASP A 177 -28.00 -26.02 -11.21
CA ASP A 177 -28.07 -27.33 -10.53
C ASP A 177 -28.28 -27.14 -9.03
N LEU A 178 -29.51 -27.46 -8.58
CA LEU A 178 -29.88 -27.39 -7.17
C LEU A 178 -29.19 -28.45 -6.30
N ALA A 179 -28.70 -29.54 -6.90
CA ALA A 179 -28.01 -30.60 -6.19
C ALA A 179 -26.48 -30.37 -6.09
N SER A 180 -25.98 -29.33 -6.70
CA SER A 180 -24.54 -29.03 -6.69
C SER A 180 -23.99 -28.93 -5.27
N PRO A 181 -22.82 -29.52 -4.98
CA PRO A 181 -22.11 -29.29 -3.73
C PRO A 181 -21.65 -27.85 -3.61
N ASN A 182 -21.41 -27.17 -4.74
CA ASN A 182 -21.05 -25.76 -4.76
C ASN A 182 -22.28 -24.87 -4.67
N MET A 183 -22.41 -24.14 -3.57
CA MET A 183 -23.51 -23.22 -3.32
C MET A 183 -23.70 -22.16 -4.43
N ASN A 184 -22.62 -21.76 -5.11
CA ASN A 184 -22.68 -20.76 -6.18
C ASN A 184 -23.33 -21.28 -7.47
N LEU A 185 -23.55 -22.58 -7.59
CA LEU A 185 -24.25 -23.19 -8.72
C LEU A 185 -25.72 -23.55 -8.41
N ARG A 186 -26.19 -23.35 -7.17
CA ARG A 186 -27.58 -23.64 -6.77
C ARG A 186 -28.50 -22.48 -7.13
N ASP A 187 -28.77 -22.31 -8.42
CA ASP A 187 -29.59 -21.25 -9.01
C ASP A 187 -29.22 -19.84 -8.43
N PRO A 188 -28.01 -19.33 -8.69
CA PRO A 188 -27.58 -18.05 -8.15
C PRO A 188 -28.36 -16.88 -8.74
N ALA A 189 -28.54 -15.83 -7.95
CA ALA A 189 -29.04 -14.54 -8.46
C ALA A 189 -28.01 -13.93 -9.42
N ILE A 190 -28.48 -13.41 -10.55
CA ILE A 190 -27.67 -12.74 -11.57
C ILE A 190 -28.07 -11.29 -11.82
N TYR A 191 -29.32 -10.89 -11.48
CA TYR A 191 -29.82 -9.50 -11.48
C TYR A 191 -30.63 -9.22 -10.22
N ARG A 192 -30.57 -7.99 -9.76
CA ARG A 192 -31.38 -7.45 -8.66
C ARG A 192 -32.02 -6.11 -9.02
N ILE A 193 -33.15 -5.79 -8.39
CA ILE A 193 -33.77 -4.48 -8.44
C ILE A 193 -33.13 -3.58 -7.39
N LYS A 194 -32.76 -2.34 -7.77
CA LYS A 194 -32.24 -1.33 -6.88
C LYS A 194 -32.53 0.07 -7.41
N HIS A 195 -33.43 0.79 -6.76
CA HIS A 195 -33.79 2.18 -7.13
C HIS A 195 -32.82 3.17 -6.49
N VAL A 196 -31.59 3.24 -7.04
CA VAL A 196 -30.54 4.14 -6.62
C VAL A 196 -29.87 4.71 -7.86
N SER A 197 -29.61 6.01 -7.89
CA SER A 197 -28.88 6.67 -8.97
C SER A 197 -27.44 6.16 -9.05
N HIS A 198 -26.98 5.84 -10.24
CA HIS A 198 -25.61 5.37 -10.48
C HIS A 198 -24.71 6.57 -10.81
N HIS A 199 -23.49 6.62 -10.27
CA HIS A 199 -22.57 7.76 -10.42
C HIS A 199 -22.26 8.13 -11.89
N ARG A 200 -22.27 7.16 -12.84
CA ARG A 200 -22.04 7.40 -14.27
C ARG A 200 -23.29 7.29 -15.13
N GLN A 201 -24.22 6.40 -14.79
CA GLN A 201 -25.39 6.11 -15.59
C GLN A 201 -26.64 6.89 -15.14
N GLY A 202 -26.57 7.62 -14.00
CA GLY A 202 -27.71 8.33 -13.42
C GLY A 202 -28.86 7.37 -13.13
N ASP A 203 -30.07 7.78 -13.47
CA ASP A 203 -31.32 7.04 -13.21
C ASP A 203 -31.77 6.16 -14.40
N LYS A 204 -30.85 5.89 -15.36
CA LYS A 204 -31.16 5.04 -16.53
C LYS A 204 -31.51 3.61 -16.17
N TRP A 205 -31.02 3.11 -15.05
CA TRP A 205 -31.17 1.74 -14.60
C TRP A 205 -31.78 1.68 -13.20
N CYS A 206 -32.69 0.72 -12.99
CA CYS A 206 -33.20 0.32 -11.68
C CYS A 206 -33.00 -1.18 -11.42
N ILE A 207 -32.38 -1.90 -12.37
CA ILE A 207 -31.90 -3.27 -12.20
C ILE A 207 -30.41 -3.31 -12.51
N TYR A 208 -29.69 -4.12 -11.75
CA TYR A 208 -28.22 -4.19 -11.87
C TYR A 208 -27.77 -5.64 -11.89
N PRO A 209 -26.84 -6.01 -12.80
CA PRO A 209 -26.24 -7.33 -12.79
C PRO A 209 -25.40 -7.53 -11.53
N LEU A 210 -25.37 -8.74 -11.01
CA LEU A 210 -24.47 -9.10 -9.93
C LEU A 210 -23.07 -9.42 -10.46
N TYR A 211 -22.08 -9.32 -9.60
CA TYR A 211 -20.67 -9.52 -9.92
C TYR A 211 -20.42 -10.80 -10.74
N ASP A 212 -20.91 -11.93 -10.27
CA ASP A 212 -20.68 -13.24 -10.90
C ASP A 212 -21.27 -13.37 -12.32
N PHE A 213 -22.17 -12.49 -12.69
CA PHE A 213 -22.74 -12.43 -14.04
C PHE A 213 -22.05 -11.36 -14.91
N ALA A 214 -21.86 -10.16 -14.38
CA ALA A 214 -21.28 -9.06 -15.13
C ALA A 214 -19.80 -9.28 -15.46
N HIS A 215 -19.03 -9.75 -14.50
CA HIS A 215 -17.57 -9.86 -14.58
C HIS A 215 -17.08 -10.80 -15.70
N PRO A 216 -17.58 -12.05 -15.85
CA PRO A 216 -17.19 -12.91 -16.95
C PRO A 216 -17.61 -12.36 -18.33
N ILE A 217 -18.73 -11.66 -18.43
CA ILE A 217 -19.19 -11.02 -19.66
C ILE A 217 -18.24 -9.90 -20.08
N GLN A 218 -17.88 -9.04 -19.13
CA GLN A 218 -16.95 -7.93 -19.36
C GLN A 218 -15.56 -8.44 -19.76
N ASP A 219 -15.04 -9.47 -19.06
CA ASP A 219 -13.78 -10.11 -19.41
C ASP A 219 -13.79 -10.64 -20.86
N ALA A 220 -14.88 -11.31 -21.26
CA ALA A 220 -14.99 -11.85 -22.61
C ALA A 220 -15.07 -10.75 -23.69
N ILE A 221 -15.84 -9.68 -23.46
CA ILE A 221 -15.98 -8.55 -24.39
C ILE A 221 -14.65 -7.81 -24.56
N GLU A 222 -13.91 -7.61 -23.45
CA GLU A 222 -12.60 -6.94 -23.48
C GLU A 222 -11.48 -7.84 -24.03
N GLY A 223 -11.74 -9.10 -24.31
CA GLY A 223 -10.75 -10.04 -24.82
C GLY A 223 -9.71 -10.48 -23.77
N ILE A 224 -10.07 -10.39 -22.47
CA ILE A 224 -9.23 -10.92 -21.40
C ILE A 224 -9.02 -12.41 -21.61
N THR A 225 -7.78 -12.87 -21.49
CA THR A 225 -7.44 -14.30 -21.62
C THR A 225 -7.37 -14.97 -20.25
N HIS A 226 -6.59 -14.42 -19.35
CA HIS A 226 -6.40 -14.95 -18.01
C HIS A 226 -6.97 -13.97 -16.98
N SER A 227 -8.12 -14.32 -16.43
CA SER A 227 -8.86 -13.57 -15.42
C SER A 227 -8.30 -13.91 -14.03
N MET A 228 -7.24 -13.19 -13.61
CA MET A 228 -6.58 -13.47 -12.35
C MET A 228 -7.25 -12.76 -11.18
N CYS A 229 -7.54 -13.49 -10.08
CA CYS A 229 -8.22 -12.98 -8.89
C CYS A 229 -7.70 -13.67 -7.62
N SER A 230 -8.21 -13.24 -6.46
CA SER A 230 -7.84 -13.87 -5.18
C SER A 230 -8.56 -15.19 -4.94
N LEU A 231 -8.00 -16.06 -4.06
CA LEU A 231 -8.53 -17.38 -3.73
C LEU A 231 -9.97 -17.38 -3.20
N GLU A 232 -10.45 -16.27 -2.66
CA GLU A 232 -11.85 -16.15 -2.21
C GLU A 232 -12.86 -16.39 -3.34
N PHE A 233 -12.45 -16.24 -4.60
CA PHE A 233 -13.28 -16.48 -5.78
C PHE A 233 -13.12 -17.89 -6.37
N GLU A 234 -12.38 -18.80 -5.75
CA GLU A 234 -12.17 -20.15 -6.25
C GLU A 234 -13.50 -20.90 -6.42
N ASN A 235 -14.40 -20.81 -5.45
CA ASN A 235 -15.71 -21.40 -5.51
C ASN A 235 -16.66 -20.70 -6.51
N HIS A 236 -16.32 -19.50 -6.98
CA HIS A 236 -17.07 -18.77 -8.02
C HIS A 236 -16.66 -19.18 -9.44
N ARG A 237 -15.46 -19.77 -9.63
CA ARG A 237 -14.94 -20.17 -10.94
C ARG A 237 -15.91 -21.04 -11.76
N PRO A 238 -16.59 -22.05 -11.20
CA PRO A 238 -17.56 -22.84 -11.97
C PRO A 238 -18.73 -22.01 -12.50
N LEU A 239 -19.20 -21.01 -11.76
CA LEU A 239 -20.22 -20.08 -12.22
C LEU A 239 -19.69 -19.13 -13.31
N TYR A 240 -18.47 -18.61 -13.14
CA TYR A 240 -17.77 -17.83 -14.17
C TYR A 240 -17.69 -18.61 -15.49
N GLU A 241 -17.25 -19.87 -15.46
CA GLU A 241 -17.14 -20.73 -16.64
C GLU A 241 -18.51 -21.06 -17.23
N TRP A 242 -19.54 -21.23 -16.40
CA TRP A 242 -20.91 -21.44 -16.86
C TRP A 242 -21.43 -20.24 -17.64
N VAL A 243 -21.21 -19.01 -17.16
CA VAL A 243 -21.62 -17.78 -17.84
C VAL A 243 -20.90 -17.64 -19.17
N VAL A 244 -19.56 -17.77 -19.19
CA VAL A 244 -18.76 -17.67 -20.43
C VAL A 244 -19.22 -18.70 -21.44
N THR A 245 -19.38 -19.96 -21.04
CA THR A 245 -19.74 -21.06 -21.95
C THR A 245 -21.14 -20.88 -22.55
N ASN A 246 -22.12 -20.46 -21.75
CA ASN A 246 -23.49 -20.29 -22.22
C ASN A 246 -23.73 -19.06 -23.08
N ILE A 247 -22.90 -18.04 -22.94
CA ILE A 247 -23.03 -16.78 -23.69
C ILE A 247 -22.12 -16.74 -24.92
N PHE A 248 -20.85 -17.13 -24.76
CA PHE A 248 -19.80 -16.98 -25.79
C PHE A 248 -19.29 -18.31 -26.36
N GLY A 249 -19.67 -19.44 -25.76
CA GLY A 249 -19.15 -20.75 -26.10
C GLY A 249 -17.94 -21.17 -25.24
N ALA A 250 -17.45 -22.40 -25.45
CA ALA A 250 -16.29 -22.89 -24.71
C ALA A 250 -14.99 -22.16 -25.13
N GLY A 251 -14.12 -21.90 -24.18
CA GLY A 251 -12.82 -21.28 -24.44
C GLY A 251 -12.38 -20.28 -23.37
N PHE A 252 -11.84 -19.16 -23.79
CA PHE A 252 -11.41 -18.06 -22.93
C PHE A 252 -12.47 -16.95 -22.88
N PRO A 253 -12.49 -16.13 -21.80
CA PRO A 253 -11.52 -16.05 -20.67
C PRO A 253 -11.56 -17.23 -19.71
N LYS A 254 -10.45 -17.44 -18.96
CA LYS A 254 -10.32 -18.43 -17.89
C LYS A 254 -9.95 -17.77 -16.58
N GLN A 255 -10.71 -18.06 -15.52
CA GLN A 255 -10.40 -17.56 -14.18
C GLN A 255 -9.26 -18.38 -13.54
N ARG A 256 -8.33 -17.68 -12.88
CA ARG A 256 -7.18 -18.25 -12.15
C ARG A 256 -7.00 -17.51 -10.83
N GLU A 257 -6.84 -18.25 -9.75
CA GLU A 257 -6.79 -17.68 -8.42
C GLU A 257 -5.37 -17.76 -7.83
N PHE A 258 -5.05 -16.75 -7.02
CA PHE A 258 -3.83 -16.67 -6.23
C PHE A 258 -4.14 -16.24 -4.79
N ALA A 259 -3.26 -16.60 -3.85
CA ALA A 259 -3.40 -16.23 -2.44
C ALA A 259 -3.29 -14.71 -2.24
N ARG A 260 -4.14 -14.17 -1.36
CA ARG A 260 -4.07 -12.76 -0.94
C ARG A 260 -2.75 -12.46 -0.24
N LEU A 261 -2.39 -11.18 -0.20
CA LEU A 261 -1.30 -10.69 0.64
C LEU A 261 -1.88 -10.29 2.00
N ASN A 262 -1.55 -11.05 3.03
CA ASN A 262 -1.80 -10.67 4.42
C ASN A 262 -0.46 -10.24 5.04
N VAL A 263 -0.46 -9.11 5.74
CA VAL A 263 0.75 -8.59 6.40
C VAL A 263 0.52 -8.39 7.88
N THR A 264 1.60 -8.52 8.66
CA THR A 264 1.54 -8.38 10.11
C THR A 264 1.17 -6.95 10.55
N ASN A 265 0.56 -6.83 11.73
CA ASN A 265 0.23 -5.57 12.40
C ASN A 265 -0.64 -4.61 11.56
N THR A 266 -1.48 -5.18 10.69
CA THR A 266 -2.21 -4.41 9.66
C THR A 266 -3.62 -4.96 9.47
N VAL A 267 -4.59 -4.09 9.33
CA VAL A 267 -5.93 -4.40 8.84
C VAL A 267 -6.06 -3.97 7.38
N MET A 268 -6.65 -4.82 6.53
CA MET A 268 -6.87 -4.52 5.11
C MET A 268 -8.35 -4.49 4.74
N SER A 269 -9.24 -4.77 5.69
CA SER A 269 -10.69 -4.63 5.49
C SER A 269 -11.06 -3.17 5.25
N LYS A 270 -11.67 -2.85 4.10
CA LYS A 270 -12.13 -1.50 3.78
C LYS A 270 -13.05 -0.92 4.85
N ARG A 271 -13.85 -1.77 5.53
CA ARG A 271 -14.72 -1.35 6.63
C ARG A 271 -13.91 -0.82 7.81
N TYR A 272 -12.87 -1.53 8.22
CA TYR A 272 -12.03 -1.12 9.35
C TYR A 272 -11.20 0.12 9.00
N LEU A 273 -10.62 0.16 7.80
CA LEU A 273 -9.88 1.34 7.35
C LEU A 273 -10.75 2.59 7.31
N ARG A 274 -11.99 2.47 6.84
CA ARG A 274 -12.97 3.58 6.86
C ARG A 274 -13.30 4.02 8.28
N GLU A 275 -13.52 3.09 9.20
CA GLU A 275 -13.80 3.39 10.60
C GLU A 275 -12.65 4.15 11.27
N LEU A 276 -11.38 3.81 10.97
CA LEU A 276 -10.22 4.56 11.48
C LEU A 276 -10.25 6.03 11.03
N VAL A 277 -10.61 6.27 9.77
CA VAL A 277 -10.70 7.63 9.21
C VAL A 277 -11.91 8.38 9.77
N GLU A 278 -13.10 7.78 9.76
CA GLU A 278 -14.34 8.42 10.23
C GLU A 278 -14.32 8.77 11.72
N LYS A 279 -13.59 7.98 12.52
CA LYS A 279 -13.40 8.23 13.95
C LYS A 279 -12.19 9.11 14.29
N ASN A 280 -11.51 9.66 13.28
CA ASN A 280 -10.31 10.48 13.44
C ASN A 280 -9.19 9.80 14.27
N ILE A 281 -9.07 8.46 14.18
CA ILE A 281 -7.96 7.71 14.79
C ILE A 281 -6.68 7.92 13.99
N VAL A 282 -6.84 8.14 12.69
CA VAL A 282 -5.78 8.49 11.74
C VAL A 282 -6.11 9.79 11.00
N ASP A 283 -5.10 10.45 10.44
CA ASP A 283 -5.20 11.75 9.73
C ASP A 283 -5.72 11.60 8.28
N GLY A 284 -6.64 10.69 8.06
CA GLY A 284 -7.22 10.42 6.75
C GLY A 284 -6.66 9.15 6.06
N TRP A 285 -7.10 8.95 4.82
CA TRP A 285 -6.74 7.77 4.04
C TRP A 285 -5.25 7.70 3.67
N ASP A 286 -4.57 8.83 3.63
CA ASP A 286 -3.15 8.96 3.35
C ASP A 286 -2.29 9.11 4.62
N ASP A 287 -2.83 8.80 5.80
CA ASP A 287 -2.02 8.76 7.02
C ASP A 287 -0.84 7.80 6.84
N PRO A 288 0.39 8.22 7.17
CA PRO A 288 1.60 7.40 7.01
C PRO A 288 1.60 6.07 7.80
N ARG A 289 0.66 5.86 8.73
CA ARG A 289 0.46 4.61 9.47
C ARG A 289 -0.49 3.65 8.76
N MET A 290 -1.24 4.13 7.75
CA MET A 290 -2.21 3.35 7.00
C MET A 290 -1.53 2.44 5.97
N PRO A 291 -2.06 1.22 5.71
CA PRO A 291 -1.54 0.33 4.69
C PRO A 291 -1.99 0.72 3.27
N THR A 292 -2.66 1.85 3.11
CA THR A 292 -3.09 2.38 1.81
C THR A 292 -1.89 2.78 0.96
N LEU A 293 -1.99 2.66 -0.35
CA LEU A 293 -0.90 3.07 -1.26
C LEU A 293 -0.59 4.56 -1.14
N CYS A 294 -1.61 5.40 -0.98
CA CYS A 294 -1.41 6.83 -0.74
C CYS A 294 -0.75 7.11 0.62
N GLY A 295 -1.06 6.35 1.67
CA GLY A 295 -0.39 6.46 2.98
C GLY A 295 1.07 6.02 2.91
N LEU A 296 1.36 4.89 2.27
CA LEU A 296 2.73 4.42 2.05
C LEU A 296 3.54 5.42 1.21
N ARG A 297 2.94 5.98 0.14
CA ARG A 297 3.56 7.04 -0.68
C ARG A 297 3.89 8.29 0.15
N ARG A 298 2.94 8.79 0.97
CA ARG A 298 3.16 9.94 1.85
C ARG A 298 4.25 9.66 2.90
N ARG A 299 4.32 8.43 3.41
CA ARG A 299 5.40 7.99 4.31
C ARG A 299 6.76 7.90 3.62
N GLY A 300 6.82 7.88 2.28
CA GLY A 300 8.06 7.88 1.51
C GLY A 300 8.46 6.53 0.93
N TYR A 301 7.59 5.53 0.96
CA TYR A 301 7.81 4.26 0.24
C TYR A 301 7.94 4.50 -1.26
N THR A 302 8.60 3.57 -1.95
CA THR A 302 8.85 3.64 -3.39
C THR A 302 8.07 2.58 -4.15
N PRO A 303 7.69 2.83 -5.41
CA PRO A 303 7.12 1.80 -6.28
C PRO A 303 7.99 0.56 -6.38
N THR A 304 9.30 0.75 -6.50
CA THR A 304 10.30 -0.34 -6.56
C THR A 304 10.24 -1.21 -5.32
N SER A 305 10.23 -0.61 -4.12
CA SER A 305 10.16 -1.38 -2.87
C SER A 305 8.84 -2.15 -2.73
N ILE A 306 7.72 -1.57 -3.16
CA ILE A 306 6.42 -2.24 -3.14
C ILE A 306 6.42 -3.46 -4.06
N PHE A 307 6.88 -3.31 -5.29
CA PHE A 307 6.91 -4.41 -6.26
C PHE A 307 7.93 -5.49 -5.88
N GLU A 308 9.10 -5.09 -5.38
CA GLU A 308 10.11 -6.03 -4.90
C GLU A 308 9.65 -6.82 -3.67
N PHE A 309 8.93 -6.18 -2.76
CA PHE A 309 8.30 -6.86 -1.63
C PHE A 309 7.28 -7.90 -2.10
N VAL A 310 6.39 -7.53 -3.04
CA VAL A 310 5.40 -8.47 -3.60
C VAL A 310 6.09 -9.62 -4.32
N ARG A 311 7.16 -9.34 -5.08
CA ARG A 311 7.98 -10.35 -5.76
C ARG A 311 8.58 -11.35 -4.76
N THR A 312 9.14 -10.85 -3.67
CA THR A 312 9.78 -11.67 -2.62
C THR A 312 8.75 -12.46 -1.81
N ALA A 313 7.58 -11.88 -1.52
CA ALA A 313 6.47 -12.59 -0.88
C ALA A 313 5.91 -13.73 -1.75
N GLY A 314 6.11 -13.63 -3.07
CA GLY A 314 5.79 -14.68 -4.03
C GLY A 314 4.31 -14.77 -4.40
N VAL A 315 4.04 -15.60 -5.43
CA VAL A 315 2.70 -15.91 -5.94
C VAL A 315 2.41 -17.38 -5.63
N ALA A 316 1.52 -17.62 -4.68
CA ALA A 316 1.19 -18.96 -4.18
C ALA A 316 -0.33 -19.19 -4.20
N LYS A 317 -0.74 -20.46 -3.99
CA LYS A 317 -2.15 -20.88 -3.82
C LYS A 317 -2.54 -21.08 -2.35
N ALA A 318 -1.68 -20.77 -1.41
CA ALA A 318 -1.96 -20.85 0.03
C ALA A 318 -1.78 -19.49 0.68
N ASP A 319 -2.76 -19.07 1.46
CA ASP A 319 -2.66 -17.83 2.23
C ASP A 319 -1.50 -17.91 3.23
N SER A 320 -0.75 -16.83 3.32
CA SER A 320 0.36 -16.67 4.25
C SER A 320 0.33 -15.29 4.89
N LEU A 321 0.81 -15.20 6.12
CA LEU A 321 1.02 -13.94 6.81
C LEU A 321 2.47 -13.51 6.61
N VAL A 322 2.69 -12.43 5.89
CA VAL A 322 4.02 -11.89 5.58
C VAL A 322 4.38 -10.81 6.60
N ASP A 323 5.60 -10.87 7.12
CA ASP A 323 6.06 -9.86 8.08
C ASP A 323 6.28 -8.50 7.37
N MET A 324 5.62 -7.44 7.86
CA MET A 324 5.74 -6.09 7.31
C MET A 324 7.19 -5.58 7.33
N ARG A 325 8.03 -6.08 8.26
CA ARG A 325 9.46 -5.76 8.30
C ARG A 325 10.22 -6.21 7.04
N GLN A 326 9.70 -7.18 6.29
CA GLN A 326 10.28 -7.58 5.01
C GLN A 326 10.17 -6.44 3.98
N LEU A 327 9.02 -5.75 3.92
CA LEU A 327 8.87 -4.55 3.09
C LEU A 327 9.83 -3.44 3.52
N GLU A 328 9.96 -3.22 4.83
CA GLU A 328 10.89 -2.22 5.38
C GLU A 328 12.35 -2.58 5.06
N ALA A 329 12.72 -3.87 5.08
CA ALA A 329 14.07 -4.32 4.73
C ALA A 329 14.40 -4.08 3.26
N VAL A 330 13.46 -4.40 2.36
CA VAL A 330 13.59 -4.10 0.91
C VAL A 330 13.76 -2.61 0.67
N LEU A 331 12.90 -1.79 1.27
CA LEU A 331 12.97 -0.34 1.14
C LEU A 331 14.29 0.23 1.69
N ARG A 332 14.76 -0.28 2.82
CA ARG A 332 16.02 0.13 3.43
C ARG A 332 17.22 -0.17 2.53
N ALA A 333 17.23 -1.33 1.87
CA ALA A 333 18.28 -1.71 0.93
C ALA A 333 18.30 -0.76 -0.30
N GLU A 334 17.15 -0.38 -0.82
CA GLU A 334 17.03 0.60 -1.90
C GLU A 334 17.53 1.98 -1.46
N LEU A 335 17.07 2.46 -0.29
CA LEU A 335 17.41 3.78 0.23
C LEU A 335 18.89 3.91 0.63
N GLU A 336 19.54 2.81 1.02
CA GLU A 336 20.97 2.80 1.31
C GLU A 336 21.80 3.22 0.09
N LEU A 337 21.36 2.87 -1.09
CA LEU A 337 22.04 3.23 -2.35
C LEU A 337 21.62 4.60 -2.89
N ASN A 338 20.35 4.98 -2.69
CA ASN A 338 19.77 6.11 -3.42
C ASN A 338 19.49 7.35 -2.57
N ALA A 339 19.37 7.23 -1.23
CA ALA A 339 19.06 8.36 -0.38
C ALA A 339 20.30 9.20 -0.06
N ALA A 340 20.21 10.51 -0.27
CA ALA A 340 21.26 11.43 0.12
C ALA A 340 21.38 11.51 1.66
N ARG A 341 22.64 11.52 2.17
CA ARG A 341 22.89 11.69 3.59
C ARG A 341 22.76 13.16 3.98
N ARG A 342 22.08 13.40 5.10
CA ARG A 342 21.91 14.73 5.70
C ARG A 342 22.08 14.62 7.21
N VAL A 343 22.47 15.73 7.82
CA VAL A 343 22.52 15.77 9.27
C VAL A 343 21.22 16.36 9.81
N ALA A 344 20.67 15.67 10.82
CA ALA A 344 19.55 16.13 11.61
C ALA A 344 19.83 15.83 13.09
N VAL A 345 19.66 16.81 13.93
CA VAL A 345 19.73 16.71 15.38
C VAL A 345 18.30 16.75 15.92
N LEU A 346 17.83 15.63 16.42
CA LEU A 346 16.44 15.49 16.81
C LEU A 346 16.19 16.11 18.19
N GLU A 347 17.05 15.84 19.15
CA GLU A 347 17.00 16.42 20.50
C GLU A 347 18.23 17.34 20.70
N PRO A 348 18.16 18.61 20.27
CA PRO A 348 19.33 19.47 20.24
C PRO A 348 19.76 19.91 21.63
N VAL A 349 21.07 19.88 21.87
CA VAL A 349 21.76 20.59 22.92
C VAL A 349 22.90 21.39 22.31
N LYS A 350 23.12 22.62 22.82
CA LYS A 350 24.15 23.53 22.30
C LYS A 350 25.56 23.07 22.70
N LEU A 351 26.45 23.04 21.74
CA LEU A 351 27.90 22.87 21.94
C LEU A 351 28.61 24.16 21.48
N VAL A 352 29.29 24.83 22.41
CA VAL A 352 30.10 26.03 22.14
C VAL A 352 31.56 25.63 22.02
N ILE A 353 32.21 26.03 20.93
CA ILE A 353 33.65 25.83 20.70
C ILE A 353 34.38 27.07 21.17
N ASP A 354 34.89 27.07 22.41
CA ASP A 354 35.36 28.25 23.08
C ASP A 354 36.54 28.94 22.38
N ASN A 355 37.44 28.16 21.78
CA ASN A 355 38.61 28.64 21.05
C ASN A 355 38.36 28.87 19.54
N TYR A 356 37.11 28.85 19.05
CA TYR A 356 36.76 29.17 17.67
C TYR A 356 36.28 30.61 17.56
N PRO A 357 36.71 31.39 16.51
CA PRO A 357 36.30 32.80 16.35
C PRO A 357 34.78 32.94 16.17
N ALA A 358 34.18 33.95 16.83
CA ALA A 358 32.73 34.13 16.86
C ALA A 358 32.12 34.43 15.48
N ASP A 359 32.86 35.23 14.65
CA ASP A 359 32.35 35.69 13.34
C ASP A 359 32.83 34.81 12.16
N GLN A 360 33.44 33.68 12.45
CA GLN A 360 33.97 32.80 11.41
C GLN A 360 32.95 31.72 11.02
N VAL A 361 32.64 31.68 9.72
CA VAL A 361 31.92 30.59 9.08
C VAL A 361 32.87 29.83 8.17
N GLU A 362 33.01 28.54 8.37
CA GLU A 362 33.80 27.64 7.56
C GLU A 362 32.92 26.57 6.92
N TYR A 363 33.26 26.15 5.69
CA TYR A 363 32.48 25.10 5.02
C TYR A 363 33.28 23.80 4.92
N PHE A 364 32.67 22.72 5.40
CA PHE A 364 33.15 21.35 5.21
C PHE A 364 32.34 20.66 4.11
N TYR A 365 33.03 19.94 3.25
CA TYR A 365 32.39 19.23 2.14
C TYR A 365 32.16 17.76 2.53
N LEU A 366 30.91 17.42 2.79
CA LEU A 366 30.51 16.06 3.16
C LEU A 366 29.93 15.31 1.96
N PRO A 367 30.21 14.00 1.79
CA PRO A 367 29.65 13.22 0.70
C PRO A 367 28.13 13.12 0.83
N ASN A 368 27.41 13.26 -0.31
CA ASN A 368 25.97 13.06 -0.35
C ASN A 368 25.61 11.60 -0.12
N ASN A 369 26.38 10.66 -0.65
CA ASN A 369 26.28 9.27 -0.27
C ASN A 369 27.69 8.62 -0.14
N PRO A 370 28.12 8.21 1.06
CA PRO A 370 29.44 7.60 1.26
C PRO A 370 29.48 6.12 0.88
N ASN A 371 28.37 5.50 0.50
CA ASN A 371 28.33 4.10 0.06
C ASN A 371 29.04 3.98 -1.29
N ARG A 372 29.98 3.03 -1.40
CA ARG A 372 30.79 2.82 -2.62
C ARG A 372 29.96 2.34 -3.80
N ASP A 373 28.84 1.65 -3.52
CA ASP A 373 27.93 1.12 -4.52
C ASP A 373 26.83 2.12 -4.92
N ALA A 374 26.81 3.31 -4.29
CA ALA A 374 25.87 4.37 -4.66
C ALA A 374 26.31 5.06 -5.96
N ASN A 375 25.33 5.49 -6.74
CA ASN A 375 25.57 6.23 -7.98
C ASN A 375 25.95 7.70 -7.76
N ASP A 376 25.77 8.23 -6.53
CA ASP A 376 26.05 9.61 -6.18
C ASP A 376 27.43 9.74 -5.51
N THR A 377 28.38 10.32 -6.22
CA THR A 377 29.73 10.63 -5.73
C THR A 377 29.92 12.11 -5.37
N THR A 378 28.83 12.89 -5.37
CA THR A 378 28.87 14.33 -5.10
C THR A 378 29.02 14.64 -3.61
N THR A 379 29.46 15.85 -3.31
CA THR A 379 29.55 16.38 -1.96
C THR A 379 28.71 17.65 -1.82
N ARG A 380 28.39 18.01 -0.58
CA ARG A 380 27.72 19.26 -0.25
C ARG A 380 28.45 20.05 0.80
N PRO A 381 28.40 21.40 0.75
CA PRO A 381 28.94 22.24 1.80
C PRO A 381 28.06 22.18 3.06
N VAL A 382 28.68 22.07 4.23
CA VAL A 382 28.05 22.17 5.54
C VAL A 382 28.76 23.27 6.33
N ALA A 383 28.02 24.29 6.74
CA ALA A 383 28.56 25.42 7.48
C ALA A 383 28.94 25.02 8.91
N PHE A 384 30.12 25.41 9.37
CA PHE A 384 30.60 25.26 10.74
C PHE A 384 30.80 26.64 11.37
N THR A 385 30.27 26.82 12.56
CA THR A 385 30.33 28.04 13.35
C THR A 385 30.82 27.76 14.76
N LYS A 386 31.06 28.79 15.55
CA LYS A 386 31.46 28.68 16.96
C LYS A 386 30.43 27.86 17.78
N GLU A 387 29.15 28.03 17.50
CA GLU A 387 28.04 27.32 18.15
C GLU A 387 27.44 26.29 17.19
N VAL A 388 27.31 25.07 17.67
CA VAL A 388 26.67 23.98 16.90
C VAL A 388 25.69 23.25 17.80
N TRP A 389 24.65 22.65 17.17
CA TRP A 389 23.74 21.72 17.80
C TRP A 389 24.30 20.31 17.67
N ILE A 390 24.28 19.56 18.77
CA ILE A 390 24.51 18.11 18.80
C ILE A 390 23.32 17.41 19.43
N ASP A 391 23.19 16.12 19.19
CA ASP A 391 22.10 15.34 19.81
C ASP A 391 22.36 15.16 21.32
N LYS A 392 21.35 15.38 22.13
CA LYS A 392 21.44 15.27 23.60
C LYS A 392 21.96 13.89 24.04
N SER A 393 21.64 12.85 23.29
CA SER A 393 22.11 11.49 23.54
C SER A 393 23.61 11.28 23.25
N ASP A 394 24.28 12.26 22.60
CA ASP A 394 25.71 12.21 22.32
C ASP A 394 26.58 12.75 23.46
N PHE A 395 25.95 13.25 24.54
CA PHE A 395 26.67 13.73 25.71
C PHE A 395 26.15 13.09 27.02
N PHE A 396 27.10 12.69 27.87
CA PHE A 396 26.81 12.32 29.27
C PHE A 396 27.90 12.88 30.19
N GLU A 397 27.53 13.51 31.30
CA GLU A 397 28.49 13.99 32.29
C GLU A 397 29.28 12.84 32.93
N VAL A 398 28.54 11.77 33.30
CA VAL A 398 29.13 10.56 33.86
C VAL A 398 29.13 9.49 32.76
N PRO A 399 30.33 9.00 32.35
CA PRO A 399 30.43 8.03 31.28
C PRO A 399 29.75 6.72 31.60
N LEU A 400 28.88 6.27 30.71
CA LEU A 400 28.28 4.93 30.78
C LEU A 400 29.31 3.88 30.31
N PRO A 401 29.22 2.62 30.77
CA PRO A 401 30.08 1.54 30.31
C PRO A 401 30.04 1.43 28.77
N LYS A 402 31.21 1.41 28.13
CA LYS A 402 31.38 1.34 26.66
C LYS A 402 30.86 2.57 25.89
N PHE A 403 30.52 3.65 26.54
CA PHE A 403 30.13 4.91 25.89
C PHE A 403 31.33 5.50 25.12
N LYS A 404 31.14 5.77 23.83
CA LYS A 404 32.21 6.25 22.92
C LYS A 404 31.85 7.61 22.33
N ARG A 405 31.11 8.44 23.09
CA ARG A 405 30.69 9.78 22.71
C ARG A 405 31.23 10.79 23.68
N LEU A 406 30.76 12.02 23.67
CA LEU A 406 31.30 13.12 24.45
C LEU A 406 30.96 12.98 25.93
N THR A 407 31.96 13.11 26.78
CA THR A 407 31.84 13.21 28.24
C THR A 407 32.75 14.29 28.75
N LEU A 408 32.56 14.75 29.96
CA LEU A 408 33.44 15.79 30.57
C LEU A 408 34.89 15.36 30.50
N GLY A 409 35.75 16.21 29.92
CA GLY A 409 37.19 16.00 29.70
C GLY A 409 37.55 15.01 28.58
N SER A 410 36.57 14.37 27.91
CA SER A 410 36.84 13.46 26.79
C SER A 410 36.87 14.16 25.43
N GLU A 411 37.43 13.47 24.46
CA GLU A 411 37.48 13.93 23.06
C GLU A 411 36.62 13.10 22.15
N VAL A 412 35.95 13.76 21.17
CA VAL A 412 35.26 13.13 20.05
C VAL A 412 35.55 13.88 18.76
N ARG A 413 35.26 13.23 17.62
CA ARG A 413 35.24 13.89 16.31
C ARG A 413 33.87 14.45 16.03
N LEU A 414 33.76 15.71 15.71
CA LEU A 414 32.65 16.28 14.98
C LEU A 414 32.75 15.78 13.53
N MET A 415 31.73 15.12 13.02
CA MET A 415 31.74 14.41 11.73
C MET A 415 32.21 15.34 10.59
N GLY A 416 33.30 14.94 9.93
CA GLY A 416 33.89 15.73 8.83
C GLY A 416 34.52 17.06 9.22
N ALA A 417 34.60 17.40 10.53
CA ALA A 417 35.15 18.64 11.03
C ALA A 417 36.30 18.38 12.03
N TYR A 418 36.28 18.98 13.20
CA TYR A 418 37.35 18.97 14.16
C TYR A 418 37.21 17.86 15.22
N LEU A 419 38.34 17.53 15.87
CA LEU A 419 38.32 16.91 17.18
C LEU A 419 38.00 17.97 18.23
N VAL A 420 37.12 17.66 19.17
CA VAL A 420 36.72 18.54 20.25
C VAL A 420 36.83 17.85 21.58
N ARG A 421 37.31 18.58 22.60
CA ARG A 421 37.40 18.12 23.99
C ARG A 421 36.41 18.89 24.85
N CYS A 422 35.53 18.23 25.57
CA CYS A 422 34.60 18.88 26.50
C CYS A 422 35.35 19.46 27.69
N THR A 423 35.14 20.75 27.96
CA THR A 423 35.78 21.51 29.07
C THR A 423 34.80 21.78 30.21
N GLY A 424 33.50 21.86 29.93
CA GLY A 424 32.49 22.20 30.94
C GLY A 424 31.08 22.11 30.41
N VAL A 425 30.10 22.38 31.28
CA VAL A 425 28.68 22.43 30.96
C VAL A 425 27.99 23.54 31.76
N ASP A 426 26.99 24.17 31.15
CA ASP A 426 26.00 25.00 31.82
C ASP A 426 24.71 24.23 32.02
N LYS A 427 24.05 24.48 33.16
CA LYS A 427 22.79 23.81 33.52
C LYS A 427 21.70 24.81 33.81
N ASP A 428 20.48 24.40 33.55
CA ASP A 428 19.28 25.12 33.99
C ASP A 428 19.01 24.93 35.50
N GLU A 429 17.98 25.61 36.01
CA GLU A 429 17.58 25.53 37.41
C GLU A 429 17.14 24.11 37.83
N ALA A 430 16.72 23.28 36.87
CA ALA A 430 16.34 21.88 37.08
C ALA A 430 17.53 20.91 37.04
N GLY A 431 18.74 21.42 36.72
CA GLY A 431 19.95 20.63 36.64
C GLY A 431 20.19 19.95 35.26
N ASN A 432 19.38 20.26 34.25
CA ASN A 432 19.58 19.74 32.92
C ASN A 432 20.71 20.51 32.21
N VAL A 433 21.53 19.82 31.44
CA VAL A 433 22.57 20.44 30.60
C VAL A 433 21.89 21.20 29.46
N VAL A 434 22.16 22.50 29.35
CA VAL A 434 21.64 23.39 28.30
C VAL A 434 22.74 23.83 27.33
N THR A 435 24.00 23.93 27.81
CA THR A 435 25.15 24.22 26.98
C THR A 435 26.32 23.34 27.37
N ILE A 436 27.05 22.87 26.37
CA ILE A 436 28.30 22.12 26.53
C ILE A 436 29.40 23.00 26.01
N HIS A 437 30.49 23.15 26.75
CA HIS A 437 31.68 23.87 26.38
C HIS A 437 32.77 22.92 25.90
N ALA A 438 33.45 23.25 24.83
CA ALA A 438 34.55 22.46 24.31
C ALA A 438 35.64 23.30 23.62
N GLU A 439 36.84 22.77 23.58
CA GLU A 439 37.94 23.27 22.78
C GLU A 439 38.17 22.36 21.58
N ALA A 440 38.32 22.96 20.39
CA ALA A 440 38.66 22.25 19.16
C ALA A 440 40.18 22.17 18.95
N ASP A 441 40.65 21.02 18.51
CA ASP A 441 41.99 20.89 17.93
C ASP A 441 41.92 21.35 16.45
N LEU A 442 42.20 22.64 16.24
CA LEU A 442 42.03 23.31 14.94
C LEU A 442 42.97 22.77 13.84
N GLU A 443 44.05 22.06 14.22
CA GLU A 443 44.95 21.43 13.26
C GLU A 443 44.40 20.15 12.65
N THR A 444 43.39 19.57 13.31
CA THR A 444 42.78 18.29 12.88
C THR A 444 41.72 18.38 11.81
N ARG A 445 41.53 19.54 11.18
CA ARG A 445 40.51 19.81 10.17
C ARG A 445 40.25 18.63 9.25
N ASN A 446 39.17 17.83 9.54
CA ASN A 446 38.82 16.59 8.87
C ASN A 446 39.96 15.52 8.80
N GLY A 447 41.06 15.71 9.51
CA GLY A 447 42.24 14.83 9.53
C GLY A 447 42.45 14.16 10.88
N ASN A 448 43.55 13.43 10.99
CA ASN A 448 44.01 12.83 12.25
C ASN A 448 44.86 13.82 13.03
N PRO A 449 44.91 13.72 14.37
CA PRO A 449 45.77 14.56 15.18
C PRO A 449 47.26 14.26 14.90
N ALA A 450 48.08 15.32 14.87
CA ALA A 450 49.52 15.25 14.53
C ALA A 450 50.31 14.35 15.50
N ASP A 451 49.90 14.24 16.75
CA ASP A 451 50.52 13.41 17.78
C ASP A 451 50.15 11.94 17.70
N GLY A 452 49.30 11.54 16.74
CA GLY A 452 48.89 10.13 16.51
C GLY A 452 47.98 9.56 17.57
N ARG A 453 47.43 10.37 18.51
CA ARG A 453 46.46 9.88 19.50
C ARG A 453 45.21 9.35 18.82
N LYS A 454 44.61 8.31 19.40
CA LYS A 454 43.39 7.67 18.88
C LYS A 454 42.16 8.24 19.59
N VAL A 455 41.37 9.03 18.87
CA VAL A 455 40.06 9.50 19.33
C VAL A 455 39.00 8.51 18.89
N ARG A 456 38.20 8.06 19.85
CA ARG A 456 37.14 7.04 19.62
C ARG A 456 35.78 7.70 19.70
N GLY A 457 35.09 7.74 18.61
CA GLY A 457 33.73 8.26 18.51
C GLY A 457 33.65 9.43 17.57
N THR A 458 32.57 9.41 16.81
CA THR A 458 32.17 10.51 15.91
C THR A 458 30.72 10.84 16.19
N ILE A 459 30.44 12.10 16.40
CA ILE A 459 29.08 12.62 16.58
C ILE A 459 28.72 13.54 15.42
N HIS A 460 27.44 13.63 15.10
CA HIS A 460 26.94 14.55 14.08
C HIS A 460 26.56 15.89 14.72
N TRP A 461 26.50 16.92 13.90
CA TRP A 461 26.27 18.28 14.33
C TRP A 461 25.69 19.12 13.20
N VAL A 462 25.00 20.22 13.54
CA VAL A 462 24.62 21.31 12.62
C VAL A 462 24.96 22.65 13.24
N SER A 463 25.29 23.64 12.40
CA SER A 463 25.51 25.01 12.88
C SER A 463 24.27 25.60 13.52
N CYS A 464 24.40 26.35 14.61
CA CYS A 464 23.28 27.08 15.21
C CYS A 464 22.73 28.18 14.29
N GLU A 465 23.58 28.78 13.47
CA GLU A 465 23.25 29.91 12.59
C GLU A 465 22.79 29.45 11.20
N HIS A 466 23.29 28.27 10.74
CA HIS A 466 23.04 27.71 9.43
C HIS A 466 22.29 26.37 9.59
N CYS A 467 21.07 26.43 10.09
CA CYS A 467 20.18 25.25 10.24
C CYS A 467 18.72 25.61 9.93
N VAL A 468 17.92 24.59 9.77
CA VAL A 468 16.47 24.69 9.54
C VAL A 468 15.75 24.04 10.71
N ASP A 469 14.75 24.72 11.26
CA ASP A 469 13.84 24.14 12.25
C ASP A 469 12.82 23.22 11.57
N ALA A 470 12.58 22.05 12.16
CA ALA A 470 11.63 21.11 11.61
C ALA A 470 10.93 20.31 12.72
N GLU A 471 9.72 19.88 12.39
CA GLU A 471 8.99 18.87 13.13
C GLU A 471 9.28 17.48 12.53
N ILE A 472 9.49 16.49 13.37
CA ILE A 472 9.81 15.12 12.97
C ILE A 472 8.74 14.18 13.47
N HIS A 473 8.14 13.41 12.56
CA HIS A 473 7.20 12.35 12.89
C HIS A 473 7.87 10.98 12.81
N LEU A 474 7.97 10.31 13.95
CA LEU A 474 8.54 8.97 14.08
C LEU A 474 7.39 7.96 14.11
N TYR A 475 7.06 7.38 12.96
CA TYR A 475 5.99 6.40 12.85
C TYR A 475 6.46 5.00 13.24
N ASP A 476 5.58 4.28 13.95
CA ASP A 476 5.66 2.85 14.21
C ASP A 476 4.41 2.15 13.64
N LYS A 477 4.27 0.84 13.88
CA LYS A 477 3.12 0.04 13.48
C LYS A 477 1.83 0.55 14.16
N LEU A 478 0.73 0.53 13.41
CA LEU A 478 -0.56 1.02 13.91
C LEU A 478 -1.21 0.05 14.90
N PHE A 479 -0.95 -1.26 14.76
CA PHE A 479 -1.52 -2.29 15.64
C PHE A 479 -0.44 -3.07 16.36
N THR A 480 -0.71 -3.44 17.62
CA THR A 480 0.19 -4.24 18.46
C THR A 480 0.12 -5.72 18.10
N GLU A 481 -1.07 -6.23 17.72
CA GLU A 481 -1.27 -7.64 17.36
C GLU A 481 -0.68 -7.94 15.98
N ALA A 482 0.10 -9.01 15.89
CA ALA A 482 0.75 -9.40 14.65
C ALA A 482 -0.25 -9.90 13.60
N ASN A 483 -1.22 -10.72 13.99
CA ASN A 483 -2.23 -11.26 13.08
C ASN A 483 -3.61 -10.65 13.33
N MET A 484 -3.86 -9.50 12.76
CA MET A 484 -5.16 -8.82 12.88
C MET A 484 -6.34 -9.58 12.25
N ASN A 485 -6.09 -10.54 11.37
CA ASN A 485 -7.14 -11.41 10.83
C ASN A 485 -7.48 -12.57 11.77
N GLY A 486 -6.67 -12.82 12.80
CA GLY A 486 -6.84 -13.90 13.77
C GLY A 486 -7.34 -13.43 15.15
N ILE A 487 -7.77 -12.18 15.27
CA ILE A 487 -8.37 -11.71 16.53
C ILE A 487 -9.69 -12.46 16.80
N PRO A 488 -10.08 -12.68 18.08
CA PRO A 488 -11.30 -13.40 18.42
C PRO A 488 -12.55 -12.81 17.79
N ASP A 489 -13.50 -13.66 17.44
CA ASP A 489 -14.80 -13.24 16.94
C ASP A 489 -15.51 -12.32 17.94
N GLY A 490 -15.95 -11.16 17.46
CA GLY A 490 -16.62 -10.14 18.28
C GLY A 490 -15.68 -9.19 19.03
N ALA A 491 -14.36 -9.38 18.97
CA ALA A 491 -13.41 -8.41 19.50
C ALA A 491 -13.43 -7.10 18.69
N ASP A 492 -13.30 -5.99 19.37
CA ASP A 492 -13.12 -4.70 18.71
C ASP A 492 -11.66 -4.57 18.26
N PHE A 493 -11.44 -4.46 16.93
CA PHE A 493 -10.09 -4.31 16.38
C PHE A 493 -9.34 -3.09 16.92
N LYS A 494 -10.06 -2.09 17.43
CA LYS A 494 -9.49 -0.88 18.04
C LYS A 494 -8.79 -1.14 19.37
N ASP A 495 -9.12 -2.22 20.09
CA ASP A 495 -8.45 -2.59 21.34
C ASP A 495 -6.98 -2.98 21.12
N TYR A 496 -6.60 -3.24 19.86
CA TYR A 496 -5.24 -3.59 19.45
C TYR A 496 -4.46 -2.41 18.86
N LEU A 497 -5.00 -1.20 18.90
CA LEU A 497 -4.27 -0.01 18.44
C LEU A 497 -3.01 0.23 19.29
N ASN A 498 -1.92 0.59 18.61
CA ASN A 498 -0.69 0.99 19.27
C ASN A 498 -0.77 2.47 19.67
N PRO A 499 -0.82 2.82 20.95
CA PRO A 499 -0.88 4.20 21.41
C PRO A 499 0.37 5.00 21.02
N ASP A 500 1.51 4.30 20.86
CA ASP A 500 2.81 4.89 20.49
C ASP A 500 3.09 4.79 18.97
N SER A 501 2.03 4.67 18.16
CA SER A 501 2.16 4.53 16.70
C SER A 501 2.76 5.76 15.99
N VAL A 502 2.79 6.91 16.66
CA VAL A 502 3.50 8.12 16.22
C VAL A 502 4.07 8.87 17.42
N GLN A 503 5.33 9.29 17.32
CA GLN A 503 5.98 10.23 18.22
C GLN A 503 6.32 11.49 17.43
N VAL A 504 5.97 12.66 17.97
CA VAL A 504 6.25 13.96 17.37
C VAL A 504 7.38 14.64 18.12
N ILE A 505 8.38 15.15 17.38
CA ILE A 505 9.49 15.97 17.87
C ILE A 505 9.40 17.32 17.15
N ASP A 506 9.13 18.40 17.87
CA ASP A 506 8.77 19.71 17.32
C ASP A 506 9.93 20.73 17.26
N HIS A 507 11.15 20.32 17.65
CA HIS A 507 12.28 21.21 17.84
C HIS A 507 13.59 20.72 17.21
N ALA A 508 13.51 19.80 16.24
CA ALA A 508 14.69 19.27 15.55
C ALA A 508 15.41 20.34 14.73
N LYS A 509 16.75 20.23 14.66
CA LYS A 509 17.62 21.11 13.88
C LYS A 509 18.22 20.33 12.72
N LEU A 510 17.94 20.76 11.50
CA LEU A 510 18.41 20.12 10.27
C LEU A 510 19.49 20.96 9.60
N GLU A 511 20.39 20.32 8.85
CA GLU A 511 21.35 21.06 8.04
C GLU A 511 20.66 21.94 6.99
N GLU A 512 21.24 23.11 6.70
CA GLU A 512 20.71 24.16 5.82
C GLU A 512 20.30 23.63 4.43
N SER A 513 21.00 22.61 3.91
CA SER A 513 20.70 21.99 2.61
C SER A 513 19.31 21.34 2.52
N LEU A 514 18.59 21.22 3.63
CA LEU A 514 17.21 20.71 3.70
C LEU A 514 16.15 21.82 3.62
N ALA A 515 16.54 23.10 3.53
CA ALA A 515 15.61 24.24 3.48
C ALA A 515 14.63 24.16 2.28
N ASP A 516 15.13 23.67 1.14
CA ASP A 516 14.36 23.57 -0.11
C ASP A 516 13.92 22.12 -0.46
N ALA A 517 14.01 21.21 0.50
CA ALA A 517 13.64 19.81 0.30
C ALA A 517 12.15 19.65 -0.04
N LYS A 518 11.85 18.81 -1.03
CA LYS A 518 10.50 18.64 -1.56
C LYS A 518 9.89 17.28 -1.20
N PRO A 519 8.56 17.20 -1.09
CA PRO A 519 7.87 15.93 -0.96
C PRO A 519 8.29 14.95 -2.05
N GLY A 520 8.56 13.70 -1.66
CA GLY A 520 9.06 12.67 -2.55
C GLY A 520 10.59 12.53 -2.58
N GLU A 521 11.35 13.53 -2.15
CA GLU A 521 12.77 13.37 -1.86
C GLU A 521 12.96 12.53 -0.59
N ARG A 522 14.01 11.74 -0.55
CA ARG A 522 14.31 10.83 0.56
C ARG A 522 15.73 11.02 1.02
N PHE A 523 15.89 11.17 2.32
CA PHE A 523 17.18 11.44 2.96
C PHE A 523 17.46 10.40 4.04
N GLN A 524 18.72 10.01 4.17
CA GLN A 524 19.16 9.35 5.39
C GLN A 524 19.60 10.44 6.38
N PHE A 525 18.86 10.61 7.47
CA PHE A 525 19.40 11.38 8.60
C PHE A 525 20.45 10.51 9.29
N VAL A 526 21.69 10.98 9.23
CA VAL A 526 22.87 10.22 9.66
C VAL A 526 22.66 9.67 11.07
N ARG A 527 22.90 8.37 11.26
CA ARG A 527 22.74 7.65 12.52
C ARG A 527 21.30 7.50 13.04
N THR A 528 20.28 8.06 12.36
CA THR A 528 18.91 8.14 12.86
C THR A 528 17.96 7.26 12.07
N GLY A 529 17.85 7.45 10.76
CA GLY A 529 16.88 6.73 9.91
C GLY A 529 16.76 7.34 8.53
N TYR A 530 15.74 6.90 7.79
CA TYR A 530 15.39 7.49 6.50
C TYR A 530 14.13 8.34 6.65
N PHE A 531 14.12 9.50 6.02
CA PHE A 531 13.09 10.53 6.17
C PHE A 531 12.72 11.14 4.82
N THR A 532 11.50 11.67 4.75
CA THR A 532 10.97 12.43 3.60
C THR A 532 10.20 13.65 4.10
N PRO A 533 10.24 14.80 3.42
CA PRO A 533 9.32 15.90 3.71
C PRO A 533 7.87 15.46 3.54
N ASP A 534 7.01 15.85 4.45
CA ASP A 534 5.58 15.54 4.37
C ASP A 534 4.91 16.29 3.22
N SER A 535 4.02 15.63 2.48
CA SER A 535 3.36 16.23 1.31
C SER A 535 2.29 17.27 1.65
N LYS A 536 1.82 17.32 2.91
CA LYS A 536 0.83 18.29 3.39
C LYS A 536 1.45 19.43 4.20
N ASN A 537 2.58 19.12 4.88
CA ASN A 537 3.24 20.07 5.78
C ASN A 537 4.74 20.14 5.47
N PRO A 538 5.20 21.13 4.72
CA PRO A 538 6.58 21.18 4.22
C PRO A 538 7.66 21.31 5.32
N HIS A 539 7.31 21.70 6.56
CA HIS A 539 8.22 21.76 7.70
C HIS A 539 8.24 20.47 8.54
N VAL A 540 7.45 19.46 8.14
CA VAL A 540 7.37 18.16 8.79
C VAL A 540 8.17 17.14 8.00
N TYR A 541 8.95 16.31 8.69
CA TYR A 541 9.65 15.17 8.09
C TYR A 541 9.13 13.86 8.68
N ASN A 542 8.63 13.01 7.81
CA ASN A 542 8.13 11.68 8.14
C ASN A 542 9.28 10.67 8.15
N ARG A 543 9.45 9.92 9.23
CA ARG A 543 10.35 8.77 9.23
C ARG A 543 9.77 7.66 8.34
N ILE A 544 10.51 7.31 7.31
CA ILE A 544 10.18 6.22 6.40
C ILE A 544 10.44 4.88 7.10
N VAL A 545 11.71 4.61 7.42
CA VAL A 545 12.19 3.42 8.14
C VAL A 545 13.41 3.74 9.00
N THR A 546 13.69 2.88 9.98
CA THR A 546 14.90 2.94 10.81
C THR A 546 16.13 2.46 10.02
N LEU A 547 17.35 2.75 10.53
CA LEU A 547 18.60 2.25 9.92
C LEU A 547 18.83 0.76 10.11
N LYS A 548 18.39 0.21 11.24
CA LYS A 548 18.62 -1.19 11.61
C LYS A 548 17.30 -1.92 11.75
N ASP A 549 17.32 -3.17 11.33
CA ASP A 549 16.22 -4.10 11.51
C ASP A 549 16.69 -5.37 12.22
N SER A 550 15.76 -6.01 12.92
CA SER A 550 15.94 -7.35 13.47
C SER A 550 15.55 -8.46 12.46
N PHE A 551 14.96 -8.08 11.32
CA PHE A 551 14.58 -9.03 10.28
C PHE A 551 15.82 -9.55 9.55
N LYS A 552 15.91 -10.89 9.41
CA LYS A 552 16.92 -11.58 8.61
C LYS A 552 16.19 -12.36 7.53
N PHE A 553 16.60 -12.17 6.27
CA PHE A 553 16.10 -12.94 5.13
C PHE A 553 16.41 -14.43 5.28
#